data_31a04269f399d11ef4a4cdce41a1baf4
#
_entry.id   31a04269f399d11ef4a4cdce41a1baf4
#
_cell.length_a   1.000
_cell.length_b   1.000
_cell.length_c   1.000
_cell.angle_alpha   90.00
_cell.angle_beta   90.00
_cell.angle_gamma   90.00
#
_symmetry.space_group_name_H-M   'P 1'
#
loop_
_entity.id
_entity.type
_entity.pdbx_description
1 polymer ?
#
loop_
_entity_poly.entity_id
_entity_poly.type
_entity_poly.pdbx_seq_one_letter_code
_entity_poly.pdbx_strand_id
1 'polypeptide(L)'
;MAPGNSARPLVSLCTWVGAAMVVSPLTSHAEPWIGPGDMTLRHDLQQLADAGVLHAPTMSWPLPWSDIKNDTDAVDASKLAPRLQAAVGRMQKRAALETVAKEMDIAIEVAGTTDPWALRSFEDSPREEGELTVAADWVGERFAWKLSAGVVANPDDGQNLRPDGSYVAMSLGNWNISAGYIDRWWGPGWEGSLILSNNARPVPSISLDRNEARPFSWPILKWLGPWRLSTFMGQLEEDRDYPHALLFGIRAEARPLPSLQIAASRAAQWCGEGRPCGLGTFGDLLTGKDNTEDLATEPGNQLGGFDVRWSWPGGRVPVALYAQAIGEDEAGFLPSRYLGLFGAETWGQWRGTSWRMHLEYADTACDFPTSPPDFGCAYTNHIYTSGYRYRGRAIGHTIDADGESLGLGVLWLTGSGRHWNLLVRDVKLNRAGIATAHSLADGPVNVNDISLAHGRPLAWGNIAVLLGYADVASTGTERPDDGFRASLTWRYELR
;
A
#
# COMPACT_ATOMS: atom_id res chain seq x y z
N MET A 1 -50.90 7.51 -10.92
CA MET A 1 -50.18 8.46 -11.78
C MET A 1 -48.72 8.07 -11.66
N ALA A 2 -48.11 7.69 -12.74
CA ALA A 2 -46.83 7.01 -12.79
C ALA A 2 -45.63 7.93 -12.46
N PRO A 3 -44.58 7.42 -11.81
CA PRO A 3 -43.32 8.13 -11.64
C PRO A 3 -42.46 7.95 -12.91
N GLY A 4 -41.95 9.06 -13.41
CA GLY A 4 -41.07 9.07 -14.57
C GLY A 4 -39.64 8.60 -14.21
N ASN A 5 -39.22 7.58 -14.93
CA ASN A 5 -37.85 7.12 -15.04
C ASN A 5 -36.98 8.22 -15.68
N SER A 6 -35.91 8.63 -15.02
CA SER A 6 -34.82 9.36 -15.68
C SER A 6 -33.48 8.69 -15.38
N ALA A 7 -33.23 7.59 -16.04
CA ALA A 7 -31.86 7.09 -16.23
C ALA A 7 -31.10 8.10 -17.13
N ARG A 8 -30.07 8.75 -16.62
CA ARG A 8 -29.12 9.52 -17.42
C ARG A 8 -27.84 8.69 -17.60
N PRO A 9 -27.36 8.53 -18.84
CA PRO A 9 -26.19 7.72 -19.12
C PRO A 9 -24.91 8.50 -18.79
N LEU A 10 -23.99 7.85 -18.10
CA LEU A 10 -22.56 8.20 -17.98
C LEU A 10 -21.83 7.88 -19.30
N VAL A 11 -22.12 8.62 -20.36
CA VAL A 11 -21.37 8.54 -21.62
C VAL A 11 -21.27 9.94 -22.19
N SER A 12 -20.28 10.72 -21.74
CA SER A 12 -19.78 11.87 -22.51
C SER A 12 -18.50 12.47 -21.90
N LEU A 13 -17.40 11.69 -21.86
CA LEU A 13 -16.07 12.26 -21.62
C LEU A 13 -14.98 11.61 -22.47
N CYS A 14 -15.31 11.15 -23.68
CA CYS A 14 -14.34 10.58 -24.62
C CYS A 14 -14.44 11.24 -25.99
N THR A 15 -14.31 12.55 -26.07
CA THR A 15 -13.96 13.22 -27.35
C THR A 15 -13.22 14.51 -27.04
N TRP A 16 -12.03 14.64 -27.64
CA TRP A 16 -11.08 15.76 -27.72
C TRP A 16 -9.76 15.57 -26.94
N VAL A 17 -8.89 14.68 -27.43
CA VAL A 17 -7.44 14.92 -27.45
C VAL A 17 -6.88 14.23 -28.71
N GLY A 18 -6.96 14.90 -29.83
CA GLY A 18 -6.17 14.61 -31.02
C GLY A 18 -4.95 15.54 -31.05
N ALA A 19 -3.86 15.16 -30.44
CA ALA A 19 -2.55 15.78 -30.66
C ALA A 19 -1.58 14.69 -31.11
N ALA A 20 -1.06 14.81 -32.33
CA ALA A 20 -0.07 13.93 -32.90
C ALA A 20 1.23 14.01 -32.09
N MET A 21 1.50 13.00 -31.24
CA MET A 21 2.81 12.81 -30.63
C MET A 21 3.69 12.01 -31.59
N VAL A 22 4.81 12.59 -31.96
CA VAL A 22 5.93 11.88 -32.60
C VAL A 22 6.50 10.92 -31.57
N VAL A 23 6.24 9.63 -31.74
CA VAL A 23 6.66 8.57 -30.82
C VAL A 23 7.99 8.01 -31.30
N SER A 24 9.06 8.33 -30.58
CA SER A 24 10.30 7.55 -30.69
C SER A 24 10.06 6.16 -30.11
N PRO A 25 10.55 5.07 -30.72
CA PRO A 25 10.37 3.73 -30.17
C PRO A 25 11.28 3.54 -28.96
N LEU A 26 10.71 3.71 -27.77
CA LEU A 26 11.32 3.22 -26.54
C LEU A 26 10.71 1.83 -26.30
N THR A 27 11.54 0.82 -26.39
CA THR A 27 11.22 -0.56 -26.03
C THR A 27 11.06 -0.63 -24.50
N SER A 28 9.85 -0.59 -24.02
CA SER A 28 9.51 -0.90 -22.64
C SER A 28 8.84 -2.27 -22.64
N HIS A 29 9.47 -3.21 -21.95
CA HIS A 29 8.91 -4.55 -21.75
C HIS A 29 8.60 -4.66 -20.27
N ALA A 30 7.39 -5.10 -19.87
CA ALA A 30 7.17 -5.70 -18.57
C ALA A 30 5.74 -5.59 -18.05
N GLU A 31 5.33 -6.56 -17.22
CA GLU A 31 4.35 -6.31 -16.19
C GLU A 31 4.67 -4.94 -15.58
N PRO A 32 3.69 -4.02 -15.50
CA PRO A 32 4.04 -2.63 -15.19
C PRO A 32 4.74 -2.47 -13.85
N TRP A 33 4.41 -3.32 -12.85
CA TRP A 33 4.85 -3.15 -11.47
C TRP A 33 4.77 -4.42 -10.62
N ILE A 34 5.41 -4.35 -9.44
CA ILE A 34 5.28 -5.28 -8.32
C ILE A 34 4.31 -4.67 -7.30
N GLY A 35 3.27 -5.39 -6.92
CA GLY A 35 2.35 -5.02 -5.84
C GLY A 35 2.98 -5.16 -4.44
N PRO A 36 2.33 -4.57 -3.40
CA PRO A 36 2.68 -4.87 -2.00
C PRO A 36 2.26 -6.29 -1.61
N GLY A 37 2.70 -6.77 -0.43
CA GLY A 37 2.29 -8.04 0.15
C GLY A 37 3.41 -9.08 0.30
N ASP A 38 4.42 -9.08 -0.59
CA ASP A 38 5.53 -10.02 -0.52
C ASP A 38 6.70 -9.48 0.32
N MET A 39 6.81 -9.97 1.57
CA MET A 39 7.86 -9.60 2.52
C MET A 39 9.26 -9.95 2.04
N THR A 40 9.40 -11.06 1.32
CA THR A 40 10.72 -11.51 0.84
C THR A 40 11.22 -10.64 -0.30
N LEU A 41 10.33 -10.24 -1.18
CA LEU A 41 10.59 -9.32 -2.28
C LEU A 41 10.94 -7.93 -1.75
N ARG A 42 10.16 -7.43 -0.79
CA ARG A 42 10.44 -6.15 -0.12
C ARG A 42 11.81 -6.17 0.56
N HIS A 43 12.14 -7.24 1.28
CA HIS A 43 13.46 -7.41 1.90
C HIS A 43 14.59 -7.34 0.88
N ASP A 44 14.47 -8.06 -0.24
CA ASP A 44 15.49 -8.08 -1.28
C ASP A 44 15.66 -6.71 -1.95
N LEU A 45 14.56 -6.06 -2.35
CA LEU A 45 14.60 -4.73 -2.94
C LEU A 45 15.20 -3.70 -1.99
N GLN A 46 14.83 -3.75 -0.71
CA GLN A 46 15.31 -2.81 0.28
C GLN A 46 16.83 -2.98 0.53
N GLN A 47 17.33 -4.23 0.65
CA GLN A 47 18.78 -4.44 0.83
C GLN A 47 19.60 -4.09 -0.41
N LEU A 48 19.04 -4.26 -1.63
CA LEU A 48 19.68 -3.83 -2.87
C LEU A 48 19.73 -2.30 -2.97
N ALA A 49 18.63 -1.63 -2.55
CA ALA A 49 18.60 -0.19 -2.46
C ALA A 49 19.63 0.33 -1.44
N ASP A 50 19.66 -0.23 -0.23
CA ASP A 50 20.60 0.17 0.82
C ASP A 50 22.07 -0.05 0.41
N ALA A 51 22.34 -1.05 -0.42
CA ALA A 51 23.67 -1.31 -0.98
C ALA A 51 24.02 -0.44 -2.20
N GLY A 52 23.11 0.41 -2.68
CA GLY A 52 23.31 1.24 -3.86
C GLY A 52 23.24 0.49 -5.18
N VAL A 53 22.75 -0.75 -5.19
CA VAL A 53 22.51 -1.53 -6.41
C VAL A 53 21.22 -1.04 -7.09
N LEU A 54 20.14 -0.92 -6.34
CA LEU A 54 18.90 -0.33 -6.82
C LEU A 54 18.91 1.19 -6.53
N HIS A 55 18.70 2.00 -7.55
CA HIS A 55 18.75 3.46 -7.45
C HIS A 55 17.38 4.07 -7.16
N ALA A 56 16.30 3.44 -7.61
CA ALA A 56 14.94 3.92 -7.37
C ALA A 56 14.60 3.96 -5.88
N PRO A 57 13.75 4.92 -5.45
CA PRO A 57 13.16 4.89 -4.12
C PRO A 57 12.20 3.71 -3.97
N THR A 58 12.00 3.23 -2.73
CA THR A 58 11.33 1.96 -2.43
C THR A 58 10.23 2.05 -1.37
N MET A 59 9.85 3.28 -0.94
CA MET A 59 8.81 3.47 0.08
C MET A 59 7.38 3.55 -0.49
N SER A 60 7.22 3.50 -1.83
CA SER A 60 5.93 3.59 -2.50
C SER A 60 5.68 2.36 -3.36
N TRP A 61 4.60 1.65 -3.10
CA TRP A 61 4.17 0.50 -3.87
C TRP A 61 2.83 0.80 -4.57
N PRO A 62 2.64 0.27 -5.81
CA PRO A 62 3.47 -0.69 -6.54
C PRO A 62 4.77 -0.10 -7.08
N LEU A 63 5.77 -0.97 -7.27
CA LEU A 63 7.10 -0.63 -7.77
C LEU A 63 7.25 -1.07 -9.24
N PRO A 64 7.61 -0.20 -10.20
CA PRO A 64 7.83 -0.59 -11.59
C PRO A 64 8.99 -1.59 -11.75
N TRP A 65 8.78 -2.62 -12.55
CA TRP A 65 9.82 -3.58 -12.91
C TRP A 65 10.97 -2.96 -13.72
N SER A 66 10.70 -1.88 -14.48
CA SER A 66 11.69 -1.21 -15.31
C SER A 66 12.93 -0.78 -14.53
N ASP A 67 12.73 -0.12 -13.36
CA ASP A 67 13.85 0.31 -12.51
C ASP A 67 14.64 -0.88 -11.98
N ILE A 68 13.94 -1.90 -11.48
CA ILE A 68 14.54 -3.07 -10.85
C ILE A 68 15.34 -3.86 -11.88
N LYS A 69 14.75 -4.10 -13.04
CA LYS A 69 15.41 -4.84 -14.13
C LYS A 69 16.63 -4.08 -14.64
N ASN A 70 16.51 -2.79 -14.95
CA ASN A 70 17.62 -1.99 -15.45
C ASN A 70 18.81 -2.00 -14.48
N ASP A 71 18.58 -1.83 -13.19
CA ASP A 71 19.62 -1.78 -12.18
C ASP A 71 20.24 -3.17 -11.90
N THR A 72 19.43 -4.23 -11.83
CA THR A 72 19.93 -5.58 -11.56
C THR A 72 20.63 -6.21 -12.76
N ASP A 73 20.26 -5.87 -13.99
CA ASP A 73 20.93 -6.33 -15.21
C ASP A 73 22.27 -5.58 -15.44
N ALA A 74 22.37 -4.33 -14.98
CA ALA A 74 23.59 -3.52 -15.14
C ALA A 74 24.70 -3.87 -14.14
N VAL A 75 24.38 -4.53 -13.01
CA VAL A 75 25.34 -4.80 -11.95
C VAL A 75 26.14 -6.06 -12.20
N ASP A 76 27.46 -6.00 -11.96
CA ASP A 76 28.33 -7.20 -11.90
C ASP A 76 28.14 -7.89 -10.54
N ALA A 77 27.22 -8.85 -10.49
CA ALA A 77 26.90 -9.57 -9.26
C ALA A 77 28.12 -10.24 -8.61
N SER A 78 29.15 -10.62 -9.39
CA SER A 78 30.36 -11.29 -8.85
C SER A 78 31.15 -10.40 -7.88
N LYS A 79 30.99 -9.09 -7.96
CA LYS A 79 31.64 -8.09 -7.09
C LYS A 79 30.86 -7.77 -5.81
N LEU A 80 29.65 -8.29 -5.68
CA LEU A 80 28.79 -8.04 -4.54
C LEU A 80 29.05 -9.03 -3.40
N ALA A 81 28.67 -8.68 -2.19
CA ALA A 81 28.62 -9.62 -1.07
C ALA A 81 27.62 -10.76 -1.35
N PRO A 82 27.86 -12.00 -0.87
CA PRO A 82 27.03 -13.17 -1.20
C PRO A 82 25.51 -12.97 -0.98
N ARG A 83 25.11 -12.22 0.05
CA ARG A 83 23.71 -11.89 0.29
C ARG A 83 23.09 -11.06 -0.85
N LEU A 84 23.84 -10.10 -1.38
CA LEU A 84 23.39 -9.24 -2.47
C LEU A 84 23.39 -9.99 -3.80
N GLN A 85 24.37 -10.90 -4.03
CA GLN A 85 24.35 -11.80 -5.20
C GLN A 85 23.06 -12.64 -5.21
N ALA A 86 22.69 -13.21 -4.06
CA ALA A 86 21.47 -13.99 -3.93
C ALA A 86 20.21 -13.15 -4.19
N ALA A 87 20.16 -11.91 -3.67
CA ALA A 87 19.04 -10.98 -3.90
C ALA A 87 18.94 -10.58 -5.38
N VAL A 88 20.05 -10.20 -6.03
CA VAL A 88 20.09 -9.90 -7.47
C VAL A 88 19.59 -11.11 -8.27
N GLY A 89 20.08 -12.32 -7.97
CA GLY A 89 19.65 -13.53 -8.67
C GLY A 89 18.16 -13.84 -8.51
N ARG A 90 17.58 -13.61 -7.32
CA ARG A 90 16.12 -13.74 -7.12
C ARG A 90 15.34 -12.68 -7.90
N MET A 91 15.79 -11.43 -7.90
CA MET A 91 15.16 -10.34 -8.65
C MET A 91 15.21 -10.57 -10.15
N GLN A 92 16.37 -10.96 -10.70
CA GLN A 92 16.51 -11.27 -12.11
C GLN A 92 15.64 -12.47 -12.53
N LYS A 93 15.61 -13.53 -11.69
CA LYS A 93 14.73 -14.67 -11.93
C LYS A 93 13.26 -14.26 -11.92
N ARG A 94 12.83 -13.46 -10.95
CA ARG A 94 11.44 -12.98 -10.84
C ARG A 94 11.12 -12.07 -12.03
N ALA A 95 11.96 -11.10 -12.34
CA ALA A 95 11.80 -10.23 -13.50
C ALA A 95 11.70 -11.03 -14.82
N ALA A 96 12.54 -12.04 -15.01
CA ALA A 96 12.47 -12.90 -16.18
C ALA A 96 11.15 -13.68 -16.30
N LEU A 97 10.48 -13.95 -15.21
CA LEU A 97 9.17 -14.60 -15.19
C LEU A 97 8.01 -13.63 -15.40
N GLU A 98 8.06 -12.46 -14.76
CA GLU A 98 6.97 -11.48 -14.77
C GLU A 98 7.00 -10.55 -16.00
N THR A 99 8.13 -10.49 -16.72
CA THR A 99 8.33 -9.53 -17.82
C THR A 99 8.43 -10.18 -19.20
N VAL A 100 7.98 -11.43 -19.34
CA VAL A 100 7.92 -12.11 -20.65
C VAL A 100 6.77 -11.52 -21.48
N ALA A 101 7.12 -10.81 -22.54
CA ALA A 101 6.14 -10.18 -23.40
C ALA A 101 5.36 -11.20 -24.26
N LYS A 102 4.03 -11.00 -24.38
CA LYS A 102 3.11 -11.73 -25.27
C LYS A 102 2.71 -13.14 -24.84
N GLU A 103 3.13 -13.59 -23.66
CA GLU A 103 2.59 -14.80 -23.07
C GLU A 103 1.44 -14.45 -22.12
N MET A 104 0.47 -15.32 -22.03
CA MET A 104 -0.65 -15.20 -21.10
C MET A 104 -0.37 -16.13 -19.93
N ASP A 105 -0.29 -15.58 -18.74
CA ASP A 105 -0.14 -16.32 -17.50
C ASP A 105 -1.49 -16.51 -16.83
N ILE A 106 -1.69 -17.66 -16.20
CA ILE A 106 -2.89 -17.94 -15.40
C ILE A 106 -2.43 -18.32 -14.01
N ALA A 107 -2.97 -17.64 -13.00
CA ALA A 107 -2.73 -17.95 -11.60
C ALA A 107 -4.01 -18.45 -10.94
N ILE A 108 -3.87 -19.46 -10.08
CA ILE A 108 -4.94 -19.95 -9.20
C ILE A 108 -4.43 -19.81 -7.78
N GLU A 109 -5.21 -19.20 -6.92
CA GLU A 109 -4.92 -19.07 -5.51
C GLU A 109 -6.10 -19.58 -4.68
N VAL A 110 -5.80 -20.40 -3.70
CA VAL A 110 -6.76 -20.91 -2.72
C VAL A 110 -6.23 -20.58 -1.34
N ALA A 111 -7.03 -19.90 -0.55
CA ALA A 111 -6.69 -19.58 0.83
C ALA A 111 -7.83 -19.95 1.77
N GLY A 112 -7.47 -20.28 3.00
CA GLY A 112 -8.41 -20.52 4.07
C GLY A 112 -7.82 -20.13 5.41
N THR A 113 -8.66 -19.64 6.30
CA THR A 113 -8.28 -19.30 7.67
C THR A 113 -9.35 -19.70 8.66
N THR A 114 -8.93 -20.06 9.87
CA THR A 114 -9.88 -20.32 10.96
C THR A 114 -10.55 -19.06 11.47
N ASP A 115 -9.88 -17.93 11.34
CA ASP A 115 -10.35 -16.59 11.67
C ASP A 115 -9.48 -15.56 10.94
N PRO A 116 -10.06 -14.60 10.17
CA PRO A 116 -9.31 -13.61 9.43
C PRO A 116 -8.50 -12.68 10.35
N TRP A 117 -7.27 -12.32 9.91
CA TRP A 117 -6.44 -11.37 10.66
C TRP A 117 -7.04 -9.96 10.62
N ALA A 118 -7.54 -9.50 11.74
CA ALA A 118 -8.04 -8.13 11.89
C ALA A 118 -6.93 -7.10 11.73
N LEU A 119 -5.75 -7.35 12.35
CA LEU A 119 -4.57 -6.50 12.27
C LEU A 119 -3.68 -6.94 11.12
N ARG A 120 -3.73 -6.23 10.00
CA ARG A 120 -2.95 -6.51 8.79
C ARG A 120 -1.63 -5.74 8.81
N SER A 121 -0.61 -6.29 8.16
CA SER A 121 0.70 -5.65 7.95
C SER A 121 1.00 -5.53 6.45
N PHE A 122 2.26 -5.24 6.09
CA PHE A 122 2.68 -5.30 4.68
C PHE A 122 2.54 -6.72 4.11
N GLU A 123 2.77 -7.76 4.93
CA GLU A 123 2.59 -9.15 4.51
C GLU A 123 1.12 -9.43 4.19
N ASP A 124 0.90 -10.00 3.01
CA ASP A 124 -0.45 -10.38 2.62
C ASP A 124 -0.93 -11.60 3.41
N SER A 125 -2.21 -11.60 3.75
CA SER A 125 -2.88 -12.69 4.46
C SER A 125 -4.33 -12.79 4.01
N PRO A 126 -4.97 -13.96 4.11
CA PRO A 126 -6.39 -14.10 3.78
C PRO A 126 -7.24 -13.07 4.52
N ARG A 127 -8.18 -12.47 3.80
CA ARG A 127 -9.12 -11.47 4.33
C ARG A 127 -10.37 -12.10 4.91
N GLU A 128 -10.72 -13.28 4.39
CA GLU A 128 -11.95 -14.01 4.69
C GLU A 128 -11.64 -15.46 5.04
N GLU A 129 -12.60 -16.18 5.62
CA GLU A 129 -12.43 -17.57 6.04
C GLU A 129 -12.05 -18.53 4.90
N GLY A 130 -12.55 -18.27 3.69
CA GLY A 130 -12.22 -19.03 2.50
C GLY A 130 -12.17 -18.14 1.26
N GLU A 131 -11.13 -18.31 0.46
CA GLU A 131 -10.91 -17.52 -0.75
C GLU A 131 -10.45 -18.42 -1.90
N LEU A 132 -11.05 -18.25 -3.08
CA LEU A 132 -10.60 -18.84 -4.33
C LEU A 132 -10.47 -17.71 -5.35
N THR A 133 -9.26 -17.48 -5.86
CA THR A 133 -9.00 -16.47 -6.88
C THR A 133 -8.40 -17.12 -8.13
N VAL A 134 -8.93 -16.77 -9.28
CA VAL A 134 -8.37 -17.09 -10.59
C VAL A 134 -8.04 -15.79 -11.29
N ALA A 135 -6.80 -15.67 -11.72
CA ALA A 135 -6.35 -14.50 -12.45
C ALA A 135 -5.71 -14.91 -13.77
N ALA A 136 -5.94 -14.11 -14.80
CA ALA A 136 -5.24 -14.20 -16.08
C ALA A 136 -4.62 -12.83 -16.36
N ASP A 137 -3.37 -12.81 -16.77
CA ASP A 137 -2.67 -11.58 -17.12
C ASP A 137 -1.90 -11.72 -18.43
N TRP A 138 -1.69 -10.60 -19.05
CA TRP A 138 -0.94 -10.50 -20.29
C TRP A 138 -0.19 -9.17 -20.37
N VAL A 139 1.01 -9.25 -20.90
CA VAL A 139 1.91 -8.11 -21.05
C VAL A 139 2.35 -7.97 -22.49
N GLY A 140 2.19 -6.78 -23.04
CA GLY A 140 2.68 -6.39 -24.35
C GLY A 140 3.73 -5.28 -24.24
N GLU A 141 4.11 -4.74 -25.39
CA GLU A 141 5.14 -3.68 -25.46
C GLU A 141 4.70 -2.35 -24.78
N ARG A 142 3.41 -2.04 -24.80
CA ARG A 142 2.85 -0.79 -24.26
C ARG A 142 1.61 -0.98 -23.44
N PHE A 143 0.98 -2.14 -23.53
CA PHE A 143 -0.26 -2.46 -22.86
C PHE A 143 -0.05 -3.68 -21.98
N ALA A 144 -0.69 -3.65 -20.84
CA ALA A 144 -0.80 -4.81 -19.96
C ALA A 144 -2.22 -4.86 -19.40
N TRP A 145 -2.67 -6.07 -19.07
CA TRP A 145 -3.92 -6.24 -18.36
C TRP A 145 -3.84 -7.47 -17.45
N LYS A 146 -4.59 -7.42 -16.39
CA LYS A 146 -4.86 -8.53 -15.50
C LYS A 146 -6.35 -8.58 -15.20
N LEU A 147 -6.95 -9.72 -15.38
CA LEU A 147 -8.32 -10.00 -14.96
C LEU A 147 -8.27 -11.00 -13.82
N SER A 148 -8.78 -10.61 -12.68
CA SER A 148 -8.84 -11.41 -11.47
C SER A 148 -10.30 -11.57 -11.06
N ALA A 149 -10.69 -12.78 -10.72
CA ALA A 149 -12.02 -13.11 -10.21
C ALA A 149 -11.85 -13.96 -8.94
N GLY A 150 -12.18 -13.36 -7.81
CA GLY A 150 -12.18 -14.00 -6.51
C GLY A 150 -13.60 -14.34 -6.06
N VAL A 151 -13.76 -15.50 -5.43
CA VAL A 151 -14.95 -15.90 -4.68
C VAL A 151 -14.55 -16.12 -3.24
N VAL A 152 -15.29 -15.54 -2.30
CA VAL A 152 -14.99 -15.60 -0.88
C VAL A 152 -16.17 -16.12 -0.08
N ALA A 153 -15.87 -16.80 1.01
CA ALA A 153 -16.84 -17.29 1.98
C ALA A 153 -16.93 -16.31 3.16
N ASN A 154 -18.15 -16.05 3.61
CA ASN A 154 -18.46 -15.20 4.76
C ASN A 154 -17.80 -13.80 4.71
N PRO A 155 -17.99 -13.03 3.61
CA PRO A 155 -17.35 -11.74 3.46
C PRO A 155 -17.85 -10.71 4.48
N ASP A 156 -16.94 -10.04 5.18
CA ASP A 156 -17.26 -8.95 6.11
C ASP A 156 -18.00 -7.80 5.46
N ASP A 157 -17.67 -7.50 4.20
CA ASP A 157 -18.27 -6.42 3.41
C ASP A 157 -19.48 -6.86 2.57
N GLY A 158 -19.99 -8.07 2.76
CA GLY A 158 -21.14 -8.62 2.03
C GLY A 158 -20.88 -8.94 0.55
N GLN A 159 -19.63 -8.87 0.07
CA GLN A 159 -19.29 -9.08 -1.35
C GLN A 159 -18.56 -10.40 -1.59
N ASN A 160 -19.29 -11.40 -2.05
CA ASN A 160 -18.72 -12.72 -2.36
C ASN A 160 -17.87 -12.75 -3.64
N LEU A 161 -18.13 -11.85 -4.61
CA LEU A 161 -17.33 -11.74 -5.84
C LEU A 161 -16.41 -10.54 -5.77
N ARG A 162 -15.12 -10.78 -6.03
CA ARG A 162 -14.07 -9.75 -5.90
C ARG A 162 -13.25 -9.65 -7.19
N PRO A 163 -13.19 -8.47 -7.82
CA PRO A 163 -12.31 -8.20 -8.95
C PRO A 163 -10.94 -7.67 -8.51
N ASP A 164 -10.59 -7.80 -7.25
CA ASP A 164 -9.38 -7.25 -6.64
C ASP A 164 -8.13 -7.73 -7.39
N GLY A 165 -7.20 -6.82 -7.68
CA GLY A 165 -6.03 -7.09 -8.51
C GLY A 165 -6.27 -7.01 -10.03
N SER A 166 -7.51 -6.79 -10.51
CA SER A 166 -7.79 -6.57 -11.93
C SER A 166 -7.36 -5.18 -12.37
N TYR A 167 -6.69 -5.08 -13.51
CA TYR A 167 -6.32 -3.78 -14.11
C TYR A 167 -6.15 -3.85 -15.62
N VAL A 168 -6.18 -2.68 -16.23
CA VAL A 168 -5.62 -2.41 -17.57
C VAL A 168 -4.60 -1.28 -17.43
N ALA A 169 -3.49 -1.38 -18.17
CA ALA A 169 -2.42 -0.39 -18.10
C ALA A 169 -1.84 -0.10 -19.49
N MET A 170 -1.36 1.13 -19.64
CA MET A 170 -0.69 1.59 -20.86
C MET A 170 0.54 2.43 -20.49
N SER A 171 1.68 2.12 -21.09
CA SER A 171 2.92 2.87 -20.94
C SER A 171 3.06 3.92 -22.05
N LEU A 172 3.19 5.18 -21.67
CA LEU A 172 3.40 6.33 -22.55
C LEU A 172 4.66 7.09 -22.16
N GLY A 173 5.74 6.87 -22.88
CA GLY A 173 7.06 7.40 -22.50
C GLY A 173 7.46 6.90 -21.11
N ASN A 174 7.73 7.80 -20.19
CA ASN A 174 8.08 7.45 -18.80
C ASN A 174 6.88 7.47 -17.85
N TRP A 175 5.67 7.20 -18.34
CA TRP A 175 4.46 7.19 -17.54
C TRP A 175 3.62 5.96 -17.82
N ASN A 176 3.10 5.37 -16.74
CA ASN A 176 2.10 4.32 -16.79
C ASN A 176 0.74 4.93 -16.41
N ILE A 177 -0.23 4.80 -17.31
CA ILE A 177 -1.63 5.09 -17.03
C ILE A 177 -2.32 3.77 -16.80
N SER A 178 -3.05 3.64 -15.71
CA SER A 178 -3.77 2.42 -15.41
C SER A 178 -5.18 2.68 -14.86
N ALA A 179 -6.04 1.69 -15.00
CA ALA A 179 -7.37 1.68 -14.41
C ALA A 179 -7.67 0.29 -13.84
N GLY A 180 -8.16 0.22 -12.61
CA GLY A 180 -8.48 -1.05 -11.97
C GLY A 180 -8.42 -1.03 -10.45
N TYR A 181 -8.36 -2.21 -9.87
CA TYR A 181 -8.31 -2.50 -8.43
C TYR A 181 -6.88 -2.82 -8.04
N ILE A 182 -6.06 -1.78 -7.82
CA ILE A 182 -4.62 -1.90 -7.62
C ILE A 182 -4.29 -1.64 -6.16
N ASP A 183 -3.68 -2.62 -5.48
CA ASP A 183 -3.18 -2.48 -4.13
C ASP A 183 -2.03 -1.47 -4.07
N ARG A 184 -2.04 -0.62 -3.04
CA ARG A 184 -1.03 0.42 -2.83
C ARG A 184 -0.56 0.43 -1.39
N TRP A 185 0.72 0.79 -1.23
CA TRP A 185 1.32 1.04 0.07
C TRP A 185 2.21 2.28 -0.01
N TRP A 186 1.90 3.31 0.79
CA TRP A 186 2.61 4.58 0.76
C TRP A 186 3.24 4.89 2.12
N GLY A 187 4.43 4.40 2.34
CA GLY A 187 5.18 4.63 3.57
C GLY A 187 6.34 3.68 3.75
N PRO A 188 7.27 4.01 4.64
CA PRO A 188 8.44 3.18 4.95
C PRO A 188 8.11 2.02 5.90
N GLY A 189 6.97 2.07 6.61
CA GLY A 189 6.59 1.11 7.66
C GLY A 189 6.41 -0.31 7.16
N TRP A 190 6.69 -1.29 8.02
CA TRP A 190 6.53 -2.73 7.78
C TRP A 190 5.19 -3.25 8.30
N GLU A 191 4.72 -2.67 9.41
CA GLU A 191 3.47 -3.06 10.06
C GLU A 191 2.29 -2.21 9.57
N GLY A 192 2.55 -0.96 9.17
CA GLY A 192 1.52 -0.06 8.74
C GLY A 192 1.99 1.07 7.83
N SER A 193 1.03 1.78 7.27
CA SER A 193 1.21 3.08 6.63
C SER A 193 0.05 3.98 7.04
N LEU A 194 0.36 5.20 7.46
CA LEU A 194 -0.64 6.12 8.02
C LEU A 194 -1.59 6.69 6.96
N ILE A 195 -1.20 6.73 5.68
CA ILE A 195 -2.02 7.37 4.65
C ILE A 195 -2.65 6.37 3.66
N LEU A 196 -1.92 5.32 3.25
CA LEU A 196 -2.41 4.33 2.30
C LEU A 196 -1.69 3.01 2.50
N SER A 197 -2.42 1.98 2.86
CA SER A 197 -1.94 0.64 3.10
C SER A 197 -2.80 -0.41 2.36
N ASN A 198 -2.44 -1.68 2.47
CA ASN A 198 -3.25 -2.81 2.03
C ASN A 198 -4.26 -3.29 3.09
N ASN A 199 -4.55 -2.50 4.12
CA ASN A 199 -5.54 -2.86 5.15
C ASN A 199 -6.95 -2.91 4.58
N ALA A 200 -7.40 -1.85 3.89
CA ALA A 200 -8.61 -1.89 3.08
C ALA A 200 -8.37 -2.66 1.77
N ARG A 201 -9.43 -3.13 1.13
CA ARG A 201 -9.39 -3.66 -0.23
C ARG A 201 -8.97 -2.56 -1.23
N PRO A 202 -8.41 -2.93 -2.41
CA PRO A 202 -8.01 -1.93 -3.39
C PRO A 202 -9.23 -1.14 -3.91
N VAL A 203 -9.15 0.18 -3.80
CA VAL A 203 -10.18 1.10 -4.33
C VAL A 203 -10.10 1.16 -5.85
N PRO A 204 -11.20 0.91 -6.59
CA PRO A 204 -11.21 1.05 -8.05
C PRO A 204 -10.81 2.46 -8.44
N SER A 205 -9.80 2.59 -9.29
CA SER A 205 -9.19 3.89 -9.57
C SER A 205 -8.57 3.97 -10.96
N ILE A 206 -8.43 5.19 -11.45
CA ILE A 206 -7.54 5.53 -12.57
C ILE A 206 -6.29 6.15 -11.97
N SER A 207 -5.12 5.75 -12.44
CA SER A 207 -3.84 6.25 -11.94
C SER A 207 -2.87 6.63 -13.04
N LEU A 208 -1.94 7.52 -12.64
CA LEU A 208 -0.80 7.93 -13.44
C LEU A 208 0.44 7.81 -12.56
N ASP A 209 1.35 6.92 -12.96
CA ASP A 209 2.55 6.59 -12.21
C ASP A 209 3.79 6.78 -13.08
N ARG A 210 4.84 7.37 -12.51
CA ARG A 210 6.11 7.50 -13.22
C ARG A 210 6.82 6.13 -13.26
N ASN A 211 7.20 5.69 -14.47
CA ASN A 211 7.73 4.34 -14.71
C ASN A 211 9.19 4.18 -14.25
N GLU A 212 10.08 5.09 -14.66
CA GLU A 212 11.50 5.01 -14.30
C GLU A 212 11.90 6.22 -13.43
N ALA A 213 12.56 5.95 -12.32
CA ALA A 213 12.97 6.94 -11.34
C ALA A 213 14.29 7.64 -11.74
N ARG A 214 14.34 8.28 -12.90
CA ARG A 214 15.52 9.02 -13.35
C ARG A 214 15.60 10.39 -12.66
N PRO A 215 16.81 10.88 -12.31
CA PRO A 215 17.00 12.23 -11.81
C PRO A 215 16.52 13.29 -12.82
N PHE A 216 16.18 14.48 -12.31
CA PHE A 216 15.91 15.62 -13.19
C PHE A 216 17.16 16.01 -13.97
N SER A 217 17.00 16.38 -15.23
CA SER A 217 18.06 16.97 -16.05
C SER A 217 18.36 18.43 -15.66
N TRP A 218 17.39 19.11 -15.03
CA TRP A 218 17.50 20.51 -14.62
C TRP A 218 18.38 20.63 -13.36
N PRO A 219 19.45 21.48 -13.38
CA PRO A 219 20.45 21.56 -12.31
C PRO A 219 19.86 21.85 -10.93
N ILE A 220 18.81 22.69 -10.85
CA ILE A 220 18.18 23.09 -9.58
C ILE A 220 17.50 21.90 -8.88
N LEU A 221 16.93 20.94 -9.63
CA LEU A 221 16.24 19.78 -9.06
C LEU A 221 17.08 18.49 -9.10
N LYS A 222 18.28 18.55 -9.69
CA LYS A 222 19.15 17.36 -9.81
C LYS A 222 19.55 16.77 -8.45
N TRP A 223 19.57 17.58 -7.41
CA TRP A 223 19.92 17.15 -6.06
C TRP A 223 18.88 16.18 -5.44
N LEU A 224 17.65 16.19 -5.93
CA LEU A 224 16.62 15.23 -5.50
C LEU A 224 17.00 13.78 -5.85
N GLY A 225 17.96 13.56 -6.77
CA GLY A 225 18.32 12.24 -7.22
C GLY A 225 17.19 11.56 -8.00
N PRO A 226 17.17 10.22 -8.04
CA PRO A 226 16.05 9.45 -8.59
C PRO A 226 14.75 9.79 -7.86
N TRP A 227 13.66 10.01 -8.62
CA TRP A 227 12.38 10.41 -8.06
C TRP A 227 11.21 9.74 -8.75
N ARG A 228 10.11 9.60 -8.04
CA ARG A 228 8.85 9.02 -8.53
C ARG A 228 7.68 9.93 -8.20
N LEU A 229 6.64 9.84 -9.02
CA LEU A 229 5.35 10.45 -8.78
C LEU A 229 4.28 9.42 -9.05
N SER A 230 3.36 9.27 -8.13
CA SER A 230 2.16 8.45 -8.25
C SER A 230 0.95 9.31 -7.94
N THR A 231 -0.08 9.22 -8.75
CA THR A 231 -1.37 9.87 -8.48
C THR A 231 -2.51 8.98 -8.93
N PHE A 232 -3.63 9.04 -8.22
CA PHE A 232 -4.82 8.29 -8.59
C PHE A 232 -6.10 9.06 -8.22
N MET A 233 -7.18 8.70 -8.91
CA MET A 233 -8.54 9.06 -8.57
C MET A 233 -9.36 7.78 -8.50
N GLY A 234 -9.83 7.44 -7.31
CA GLY A 234 -10.65 6.28 -7.02
C GLY A 234 -12.09 6.66 -6.68
N GLN A 235 -12.96 5.65 -6.67
CA GLN A 235 -14.34 5.79 -6.24
C GLN A 235 -14.59 4.86 -5.07
N LEU A 236 -15.12 5.42 -3.99
CA LEU A 236 -15.52 4.69 -2.78
C LEU A 236 -16.89 4.02 -2.99
N GLU A 237 -17.28 3.14 -2.07
CA GLU A 237 -18.50 2.36 -2.12
C GLU A 237 -19.78 3.20 -2.10
N GLU A 238 -20.91 2.54 -2.44
CA GLU A 238 -22.26 3.13 -2.39
C GLU A 238 -22.77 3.18 -0.94
N ASP A 239 -22.46 2.17 -0.13
CA ASP A 239 -22.95 2.05 1.26
C ASP A 239 -22.09 2.89 2.21
N ARG A 240 -22.28 4.21 2.13
CA ARG A 240 -21.64 5.22 2.98
C ARG A 240 -22.46 6.51 2.99
N ASP A 241 -22.17 7.43 3.91
CA ASP A 241 -22.95 8.68 4.07
C ASP A 241 -23.08 9.52 2.79
N TYR A 242 -21.98 9.60 2.01
CA TYR A 242 -22.01 10.19 0.69
C TYR A 242 -21.61 9.11 -0.32
N PRO A 243 -22.62 8.41 -0.90
CA PRO A 243 -22.40 7.35 -1.88
C PRO A 243 -21.49 7.81 -3.03
N HIS A 244 -20.62 6.90 -3.47
CA HIS A 244 -19.71 7.14 -4.61
C HIS A 244 -18.76 8.34 -4.43
N ALA A 245 -18.43 8.72 -3.19
CA ALA A 245 -17.41 9.72 -2.92
C ALA A 245 -16.10 9.36 -3.63
N LEU A 246 -15.38 10.37 -4.12
CA LEU A 246 -14.10 10.17 -4.79
C LEU A 246 -12.95 10.22 -3.79
N LEU A 247 -11.96 9.39 -4.04
CA LEU A 247 -10.70 9.36 -3.30
C LEU A 247 -9.57 9.77 -4.26
N PHE A 248 -9.02 10.95 -4.04
CA PHE A 248 -7.82 11.42 -4.71
C PHE A 248 -6.58 11.06 -3.90
N GLY A 249 -5.49 10.68 -4.56
CA GLY A 249 -4.19 10.51 -3.94
C GLY A 249 -3.07 11.01 -4.83
N ILE A 250 -2.07 11.66 -4.23
CA ILE A 250 -0.81 12.05 -4.89
C ILE A 250 0.36 11.81 -3.93
N ARG A 251 1.44 11.24 -4.45
CA ARG A 251 2.69 11.02 -3.71
C ARG A 251 3.88 11.30 -4.59
N ALA A 252 4.79 12.14 -4.08
CA ALA A 252 6.11 12.37 -4.66
C ALA A 252 7.16 11.78 -3.73
N GLU A 253 8.08 11.01 -4.29
CA GLU A 253 9.16 10.35 -3.56
C GLU A 253 10.49 10.63 -4.26
N ALA A 254 11.57 10.85 -3.51
CA ALA A 254 12.89 11.14 -4.02
C ALA A 254 13.98 10.47 -3.19
N ARG A 255 15.12 10.21 -3.81
CA ARG A 255 16.30 9.64 -3.18
C ARG A 255 17.53 10.53 -3.39
N PRO A 256 17.64 11.64 -2.62
CA PRO A 256 18.71 12.63 -2.79
C PRO A 256 20.10 12.05 -2.48
N LEU A 257 20.18 11.04 -1.63
CA LEU A 257 21.41 10.30 -1.31
C LEU A 257 21.13 8.79 -1.38
N PRO A 258 22.12 7.95 -1.66
CA PRO A 258 21.96 6.50 -1.62
C PRO A 258 21.40 5.95 -0.28
N SER A 259 21.65 6.68 0.81
CA SER A 259 21.22 6.36 2.16
C SER A 259 19.94 7.07 2.60
N LEU A 260 19.40 8.01 1.83
CA LEU A 260 18.27 8.85 2.24
C LEU A 260 17.15 8.80 1.21
N GLN A 261 15.97 8.42 1.66
CA GLN A 261 14.71 8.51 0.90
C GLN A 261 13.78 9.48 1.63
N ILE A 262 13.10 10.34 0.88
CA ILE A 262 12.11 11.29 1.38
C ILE A 262 10.86 11.22 0.51
N ALA A 263 9.70 11.44 1.10
CA ALA A 263 8.47 11.52 0.34
C ALA A 263 7.49 12.51 0.94
N ALA A 264 6.59 13.02 0.10
CA ALA A 264 5.42 13.79 0.49
C ALA A 264 4.18 13.16 -0.13
N SER A 265 3.11 13.08 0.64
CA SER A 265 1.84 12.46 0.22
C SER A 265 0.67 13.34 0.58
N ARG A 266 -0.38 13.27 -0.23
CA ARG A 266 -1.70 13.81 0.08
C ARG A 266 -2.77 12.83 -0.39
N ALA A 267 -3.81 12.65 0.41
CA ALA A 267 -5.03 11.94 0.04
C ALA A 267 -6.23 12.80 0.41
N ALA A 268 -7.30 12.72 -0.39
CA ALA A 268 -8.48 13.52 -0.14
C ALA A 268 -9.75 12.79 -0.57
N GLN A 269 -10.77 12.83 0.30
CA GLN A 269 -12.14 12.43 0.00
C GLN A 269 -12.91 13.66 -0.42
N TRP A 270 -13.60 13.60 -1.54
CA TRP A 270 -14.38 14.72 -2.06
C TRP A 270 -15.51 14.23 -2.96
N CYS A 271 -16.40 15.12 -3.37
CA CYS A 271 -17.54 14.74 -4.21
C CYS A 271 -18.45 13.70 -3.51
N GLY A 272 -19.20 12.92 -4.26
CA GLY A 272 -20.21 11.98 -3.80
C GLY A 272 -21.62 12.52 -4.01
N GLU A 273 -22.63 11.65 -3.85
CA GLU A 273 -24.03 12.05 -4.06
C GLU A 273 -24.45 13.12 -3.06
N GLY A 274 -24.94 14.25 -3.58
CA GLY A 274 -25.36 15.37 -2.75
C GLY A 274 -24.25 16.35 -2.33
N ARG A 275 -23.00 16.12 -2.77
CA ARG A 275 -21.86 17.02 -2.50
C ARG A 275 -21.40 17.78 -3.74
N PRO A 276 -20.79 18.96 -3.58
CA PRO A 276 -20.15 19.68 -4.69
C PRO A 276 -19.07 18.83 -5.36
N CYS A 277 -19.12 18.73 -6.70
CA CYS A 277 -18.30 17.77 -7.48
C CYS A 277 -17.70 18.41 -8.76
N GLY A 278 -17.47 19.71 -8.74
CA GLY A 278 -16.94 20.46 -9.89
C GLY A 278 -15.41 20.56 -9.90
N LEU A 279 -14.81 20.88 -11.05
CA LEU A 279 -13.38 21.15 -11.16
C LEU A 279 -12.93 22.33 -10.29
N GLY A 280 -13.82 23.31 -10.03
CA GLY A 280 -13.57 24.42 -9.09
C GLY A 280 -13.40 23.90 -7.67
N THR A 281 -14.34 23.06 -7.19
CA THR A 281 -14.27 22.41 -5.88
C THR A 281 -13.00 21.59 -5.72
N PHE A 282 -12.62 20.83 -6.74
CA PHE A 282 -11.37 20.08 -6.74
C PHE A 282 -10.13 21.03 -6.70
N GLY A 283 -10.19 22.15 -7.40
CA GLY A 283 -9.15 23.18 -7.35
C GLY A 283 -9.02 23.81 -5.97
N ASP A 284 -10.15 24.10 -5.30
CA ASP A 284 -10.18 24.64 -3.93
C ASP A 284 -9.61 23.60 -2.95
N LEU A 285 -9.98 22.32 -3.08
CA LEU A 285 -9.41 21.21 -2.34
C LEU A 285 -7.89 21.16 -2.48
N LEU A 286 -7.34 21.23 -3.72
CA LEU A 286 -5.89 21.16 -3.96
C LEU A 286 -5.14 22.38 -3.44
N THR A 287 -5.79 23.53 -3.31
CA THR A 287 -5.17 24.79 -2.86
C THR A 287 -5.40 25.06 -1.38
N GLY A 288 -5.97 24.12 -0.61
CA GLY A 288 -6.21 24.28 0.84
C GLY A 288 -7.22 25.38 1.16
N LYS A 289 -8.18 25.63 0.26
CA LYS A 289 -9.31 26.56 0.49
C LYS A 289 -10.56 25.79 0.89
N ASP A 290 -10.39 24.80 1.74
CA ASP A 290 -11.42 23.86 2.15
C ASP A 290 -12.05 24.20 3.50
N ASN A 291 -11.39 24.98 4.34
CA ASN A 291 -11.93 25.47 5.59
C ASN A 291 -12.90 26.64 5.33
N THR A 292 -14.11 26.34 4.92
CA THR A 292 -15.19 27.31 4.78
C THR A 292 -16.10 27.22 6.01
N GLU A 293 -16.67 28.33 6.47
CA GLU A 293 -17.64 28.32 7.58
C GLU A 293 -18.95 27.59 7.22
N ASP A 294 -19.16 27.27 5.93
CA ASP A 294 -20.36 26.60 5.41
C ASP A 294 -20.06 25.16 4.99
N LEU A 295 -20.48 24.21 5.81
CA LEU A 295 -20.35 22.76 5.58
C LEU A 295 -20.90 22.30 4.21
N ALA A 296 -21.89 23.01 3.65
CA ALA A 296 -22.46 22.65 2.35
C ALA A 296 -21.50 22.92 1.19
N THR A 297 -20.58 23.85 1.36
CA THR A 297 -19.61 24.27 0.33
C THR A 297 -18.19 23.79 0.61
N GLU A 298 -17.92 23.22 1.76
CA GLU A 298 -16.62 22.65 2.12
C GLU A 298 -16.24 21.51 1.16
N PRO A 299 -15.05 21.55 0.49
CA PRO A 299 -14.73 20.67 -0.64
C PRO A 299 -14.56 19.20 -0.24
N GLY A 300 -14.01 18.89 0.93
CA GLY A 300 -13.70 17.50 1.28
C GLY A 300 -12.89 17.30 2.55
N ASN A 301 -12.49 16.06 2.79
CA ASN A 301 -11.62 15.64 3.88
C ASN A 301 -10.22 15.36 3.34
N GLN A 302 -9.16 15.80 3.99
CA GLN A 302 -7.80 15.69 3.50
C GLN A 302 -6.83 15.18 4.56
N LEU A 303 -5.92 14.34 4.10
CA LEU A 303 -4.75 13.89 4.85
C LEU A 303 -3.51 14.22 4.07
N GLY A 304 -2.46 14.70 4.72
CA GLY A 304 -1.21 14.99 4.03
C GLY A 304 -0.01 14.91 4.96
N GLY A 305 1.18 14.66 4.42
CA GLY A 305 2.36 14.60 5.26
C GLY A 305 3.60 14.10 4.55
N PHE A 306 4.57 13.68 5.35
CA PHE A 306 5.92 13.40 4.92
C PHE A 306 6.42 12.08 5.47
N ASP A 307 7.34 11.47 4.70
CA ASP A 307 8.07 10.27 5.10
C ASP A 307 9.56 10.48 4.94
N VAL A 308 10.31 9.80 5.76
CA VAL A 308 11.77 9.73 5.67
C VAL A 308 12.25 8.33 6.02
N ARG A 309 13.23 7.84 5.28
CA ARG A 309 14.01 6.64 5.65
C ARG A 309 15.49 6.92 5.43
N TRP A 310 16.27 6.70 6.47
CA TRP A 310 17.70 6.90 6.46
C TRP A 310 18.44 5.62 6.86
N SER A 311 19.31 5.14 5.98
CA SER A 311 20.05 3.89 6.15
C SER A 311 21.55 4.09 6.29
N TRP A 312 22.17 3.25 7.13
CA TRP A 312 23.64 3.12 7.27
C TRP A 312 24.02 1.70 6.95
N PRO A 313 24.22 1.35 5.65
CA PRO A 313 24.51 -0.01 5.22
C PRO A 313 25.95 -0.44 5.51
N GLY A 314 26.84 0.52 5.79
CA GLY A 314 28.25 0.28 6.12
C GLY A 314 28.44 0.01 7.60
N GLY A 315 29.26 -0.98 7.94
CA GLY A 315 29.55 -1.35 9.32
C GLY A 315 29.30 -2.84 9.60
N ARG A 316 29.53 -3.25 10.86
CA ARG A 316 29.34 -4.64 11.28
C ARG A 316 27.85 -5.04 11.28
N VAL A 317 26.99 -4.08 11.58
CA VAL A 317 25.54 -4.23 11.64
C VAL A 317 24.94 -3.07 10.87
N PRO A 318 24.34 -3.31 9.69
CA PRO A 318 23.61 -2.29 8.95
C PRO A 318 22.32 -1.94 9.70
N VAL A 319 21.98 -0.65 9.71
CA VAL A 319 20.76 -0.15 10.36
C VAL A 319 20.08 0.89 9.46
N ALA A 320 18.77 1.04 9.62
CA ALA A 320 18.04 2.18 9.09
C ALA A 320 17.02 2.66 10.11
N LEU A 321 16.71 3.96 10.05
CA LEU A 321 15.63 4.58 10.78
C LEU A 321 14.63 5.12 9.77
N TYR A 322 13.34 5.08 10.13
CA TYR A 322 12.30 5.63 9.31
C TYR A 322 11.20 6.28 10.14
N ALA A 323 10.51 7.23 9.54
CA ALA A 323 9.37 7.88 10.13
C ALA A 323 8.36 8.28 9.05
N GLN A 324 7.09 8.31 9.44
CA GLN A 324 6.00 8.88 8.69
C GLN A 324 5.21 9.80 9.62
N ALA A 325 4.87 11.01 9.16
CA ALA A 325 4.05 11.97 9.87
C ALA A 325 2.95 12.44 8.93
N ILE A 326 1.70 12.15 9.27
CA ILE A 326 0.51 12.48 8.48
C ILE A 326 -0.41 13.36 9.31
N GLY A 327 -0.75 14.54 8.82
CA GLY A 327 -1.72 15.45 9.43
C GLY A 327 -3.11 15.22 8.87
N GLU A 328 -4.10 15.32 9.75
CA GLU A 328 -5.55 15.19 9.48
C GLU A 328 -6.21 16.54 9.16
N ASP A 329 -5.48 17.64 9.33
CA ASP A 329 -6.00 18.99 9.14
C ASP A 329 -4.90 19.88 8.50
N GLU A 330 -5.28 21.02 7.99
CA GLU A 330 -4.38 22.01 7.38
C GLU A 330 -4.35 23.29 8.19
N ALA A 331 -3.14 23.76 8.51
CA ALA A 331 -2.89 25.08 9.06
C ALA A 331 -2.03 25.88 8.07
N GLY A 332 -2.69 26.70 7.24
CA GLY A 332 -2.00 27.58 6.30
C GLY A 332 -1.16 26.84 5.24
N PHE A 333 -1.73 25.85 4.55
CA PHE A 333 -1.11 24.97 3.53
C PHE A 333 -0.16 23.90 4.06
N LEU A 334 0.07 23.78 5.34
CA LEU A 334 0.86 22.69 5.93
C LEU A 334 -0.04 21.75 6.72
N PRO A 335 0.23 20.44 6.67
CA PRO A 335 -0.48 19.48 7.50
C PRO A 335 -0.33 19.83 8.97
N SER A 336 -1.37 19.64 9.74
CA SER A 336 -1.41 19.83 11.19
C SER A 336 -2.13 18.64 11.84
N ARG A 337 -2.12 18.55 13.18
CA ARG A 337 -2.75 17.46 13.94
C ARG A 337 -2.20 16.09 13.51
N TYR A 338 -0.89 15.93 13.71
CA TYR A 338 -0.14 14.81 13.17
C TYR A 338 -0.38 13.48 13.88
N LEU A 339 -0.56 12.43 13.09
CA LEU A 339 -0.35 11.03 13.41
C LEU A 339 1.13 10.69 13.21
N GLY A 340 1.66 9.71 13.93
CA GLY A 340 3.07 9.34 13.85
C GLY A 340 3.32 7.84 13.70
N LEU A 341 4.30 7.51 12.86
CA LEU A 341 4.87 6.16 12.74
C LEU A 341 6.39 6.29 12.72
N PHE A 342 7.07 5.48 13.53
CA PHE A 342 8.52 5.49 13.67
C PHE A 342 9.03 4.06 13.71
N GLY A 343 10.16 3.82 13.06
CA GLY A 343 10.76 2.51 13.12
C GLY A 343 12.26 2.51 12.96
N ALA A 344 12.83 1.41 13.40
CA ALA A 344 14.22 1.07 13.24
C ALA A 344 14.34 -0.34 12.68
N GLU A 345 15.28 -0.56 11.77
CA GLU A 345 15.51 -1.86 11.18
C GLU A 345 16.99 -2.19 11.05
N THR A 346 17.28 -3.48 11.09
CA THR A 346 18.60 -4.04 10.87
C THR A 346 18.50 -5.31 10.04
N TRP A 347 19.54 -5.63 9.27
CA TRP A 347 19.53 -6.80 8.38
C TRP A 347 20.93 -7.40 8.25
N GLY A 348 20.98 -8.62 7.79
CA GLY A 348 22.25 -9.30 7.61
C GLY A 348 22.12 -10.66 6.97
N GLN A 349 23.21 -11.43 7.07
CA GLN A 349 23.27 -12.83 6.64
C GLN A 349 23.94 -13.67 7.72
N TRP A 350 23.39 -14.84 7.99
CA TRP A 350 23.99 -15.82 8.88
C TRP A 350 23.84 -17.22 8.29
N ARG A 351 24.95 -17.92 8.12
CA ARG A 351 25.01 -19.27 7.55
C ARG A 351 24.24 -19.44 6.22
N GLY A 352 24.32 -18.44 5.32
CA GLY A 352 23.64 -18.46 4.03
C GLY A 352 22.18 -18.03 4.05
N THR A 353 21.60 -17.80 5.24
CA THR A 353 20.24 -17.27 5.39
C THR A 353 20.31 -15.76 5.55
N SER A 354 19.56 -15.03 4.73
CA SER A 354 19.35 -13.59 4.89
C SER A 354 18.31 -13.35 5.95
N TRP A 355 18.46 -12.28 6.72
CA TRP A 355 17.49 -11.91 7.77
C TRP A 355 17.30 -10.41 7.84
N ARG A 356 16.13 -9.99 8.32
CA ARG A 356 15.82 -8.61 8.68
C ARG A 356 15.01 -8.59 9.97
N MET A 357 15.28 -7.60 10.81
CA MET A 357 14.52 -7.32 12.03
C MET A 357 14.10 -5.86 11.98
N HIS A 358 12.87 -5.58 12.38
CA HIS A 358 12.37 -4.22 12.55
C HIS A 358 11.63 -4.07 13.86
N LEU A 359 11.70 -2.88 14.43
CA LEU A 359 10.87 -2.41 15.54
C LEU A 359 10.12 -1.19 15.03
N GLU A 360 8.79 -1.19 15.15
CA GLU A 360 7.93 -0.14 14.66
C GLU A 360 6.92 0.30 15.72
N TYR A 361 6.80 1.60 15.90
CA TYR A 361 5.80 2.24 16.76
C TYR A 361 4.90 3.10 15.89
N ALA A 362 3.58 3.02 16.08
CA ALA A 362 2.60 3.86 15.44
C ALA A 362 1.59 4.39 16.46
N ASP A 363 1.20 5.65 16.32
CA ASP A 363 0.15 6.29 17.09
C ASP A 363 -0.76 7.08 16.13
N THR A 364 -2.04 6.73 16.14
CA THR A 364 -3.08 7.35 15.32
C THR A 364 -4.01 8.28 16.11
N ALA A 365 -3.66 8.69 17.32
CA ALA A 365 -4.26 9.88 17.92
C ALA A 365 -3.62 11.13 17.35
N CYS A 366 -4.39 12.17 17.11
CA CYS A 366 -3.83 13.43 16.65
C CYS A 366 -2.97 14.08 17.72
N ASP A 367 -1.91 14.77 17.28
CA ASP A 367 -0.95 15.42 18.17
C ASP A 367 -0.42 14.49 19.27
N PHE A 368 -0.19 13.22 18.90
CA PHE A 368 0.24 12.14 19.79
C PHE A 368 1.42 12.48 20.73
N PRO A 369 2.35 13.42 20.41
CA PRO A 369 3.40 13.80 21.36
C PRO A 369 2.89 14.65 22.53
N THR A 370 1.69 15.18 22.45
CA THR A 370 1.09 15.98 23.54
C THR A 370 0.47 15.08 24.62
N SER A 371 0.19 15.62 25.78
CA SER A 371 -0.42 14.84 26.86
C SER A 371 -1.58 15.67 27.49
N PRO A 372 -2.82 15.19 27.36
CA PRO A 372 -3.27 14.04 26.58
C PRO A 372 -3.21 14.30 25.07
N PRO A 373 -3.08 13.24 24.24
CA PRO A 373 -3.26 13.36 22.78
C PRO A 373 -4.71 13.71 22.44
N ASP A 374 -4.95 14.24 21.24
CA ASP A 374 -6.29 14.59 20.79
C ASP A 374 -6.95 13.38 20.14
N PHE A 375 -7.96 12.84 20.83
CA PHE A 375 -8.71 11.67 20.38
C PHE A 375 -9.94 12.05 19.54
N GLY A 376 -10.42 11.10 18.70
CA GLY A 376 -11.57 11.27 17.83
C GLY A 376 -11.30 12.13 16.60
N CYS A 377 -10.04 12.33 16.25
CA CYS A 377 -9.59 13.15 15.13
C CYS A 377 -9.19 12.30 13.92
N ALA A 378 -8.34 11.30 14.12
CA ALA A 378 -7.74 10.52 13.04
C ALA A 378 -8.79 9.73 12.24
N TYR A 379 -8.68 9.77 10.91
CA TYR A 379 -9.55 9.04 9.96
C TYR A 379 -11.06 9.34 10.15
N THR A 380 -11.39 10.38 10.87
CA THR A 380 -12.76 10.84 11.09
C THR A 380 -12.95 12.20 10.44
N ASN A 381 -14.15 12.51 10.02
CA ASN A 381 -14.46 13.82 9.45
C ASN A 381 -15.93 14.15 9.73
N HIS A 382 -16.22 15.40 9.99
CA HIS A 382 -17.56 15.88 10.31
C HIS A 382 -18.51 15.92 9.10
N ILE A 383 -17.95 15.84 7.87
CA ILE A 383 -18.72 15.76 6.63
C ILE A 383 -18.81 14.29 6.19
N TYR A 384 -17.66 13.65 5.94
CA TYR A 384 -17.60 12.25 5.53
C TYR A 384 -17.57 11.36 6.77
N THR A 385 -18.72 11.24 7.45
CA THR A 385 -18.83 10.60 8.79
C THR A 385 -18.51 9.10 8.75
N SER A 386 -18.61 8.44 7.59
CA SER A 386 -18.05 7.08 7.36
C SER A 386 -16.52 7.04 7.51
N GLY A 387 -15.85 8.20 7.55
CA GLY A 387 -14.42 8.36 7.76
C GLY A 387 -13.54 7.95 6.56
N TYR A 388 -12.23 7.95 6.79
CA TYR A 388 -11.23 7.56 5.81
C TYR A 388 -11.12 6.03 5.70
N ARG A 389 -12.22 5.41 5.26
CA ARG A 389 -12.42 3.96 5.18
C ARG A 389 -12.98 3.56 3.83
N TYR A 390 -12.74 2.30 3.46
CA TYR A 390 -13.32 1.65 2.30
C TYR A 390 -13.81 0.27 2.71
N ARG A 391 -15.11 0.00 2.49
CA ARG A 391 -15.77 -1.26 2.84
C ARG A 391 -15.49 -1.69 4.28
N GLY A 392 -15.68 -0.77 5.22
CA GLY A 392 -15.55 -1.02 6.65
C GLY A 392 -14.11 -1.12 7.16
N ARG A 393 -13.06 -0.87 6.34
CA ARG A 393 -11.65 -0.94 6.76
C ARG A 393 -10.95 0.39 6.55
N ALA A 394 -10.11 0.82 7.50
CA ALA A 394 -9.28 2.01 7.34
C ALA A 394 -8.38 1.91 6.10
N ILE A 395 -8.35 2.95 5.27
CA ILE A 395 -7.48 3.03 4.09
C ILE A 395 -6.03 3.26 4.53
N GLY A 396 -5.83 3.92 5.66
CA GLY A 396 -4.53 4.14 6.29
C GLY A 396 -4.08 2.95 7.16
N HIS A 397 -3.66 3.22 8.38
CA HIS A 397 -3.10 2.22 9.29
C HIS A 397 -4.16 1.21 9.78
N THR A 398 -3.73 -0.05 9.96
CA THR A 398 -4.62 -1.14 10.40
C THR A 398 -5.22 -0.92 11.81
N ILE A 399 -4.55 -0.15 12.69
CA ILE A 399 -5.07 0.17 14.02
C ILE A 399 -6.19 1.23 14.01
N ASP A 400 -6.54 1.76 12.85
CA ASP A 400 -7.58 2.78 12.64
C ASP A 400 -7.40 4.03 13.52
N ALA A 401 -8.47 4.67 13.95
CA ALA A 401 -8.47 5.88 14.76
C ALA A 401 -8.07 5.60 16.22
N ASP A 402 -7.39 6.56 16.85
CA ASP A 402 -7.05 6.56 18.28
C ASP A 402 -6.30 5.31 18.75
N GLY A 403 -5.62 4.63 17.84
CA GLY A 403 -4.85 3.44 18.11
C GLY A 403 -3.39 3.73 18.47
N GLU A 404 -2.75 2.78 19.14
CA GLU A 404 -1.32 2.75 19.43
C GLU A 404 -0.81 1.33 19.19
N SER A 405 0.35 1.19 18.55
CA SER A 405 0.94 -0.11 18.25
C SER A 405 2.44 -0.08 18.43
N LEU A 406 2.98 -1.12 19.05
CA LEU A 406 4.41 -1.43 19.06
C LEU A 406 4.60 -2.84 18.51
N GLY A 407 5.31 -2.94 17.37
CA GLY A 407 5.56 -4.20 16.67
C GLY A 407 7.03 -4.53 16.54
N LEU A 408 7.38 -5.80 16.75
CA LEU A 408 8.69 -6.37 16.47
C LEU A 408 8.55 -7.49 15.44
N GLY A 409 9.14 -7.30 14.26
CA GLY A 409 9.13 -8.31 13.21
C GLY A 409 10.53 -8.86 12.92
N VAL A 410 10.60 -10.15 12.60
CA VAL A 410 11.85 -10.81 12.21
C VAL A 410 11.60 -11.75 11.02
N LEU A 411 12.24 -11.43 9.91
CA LEU A 411 12.18 -12.20 8.68
C LEU A 411 13.49 -13.00 8.50
N TRP A 412 13.36 -14.27 8.15
CA TRP A 412 14.45 -15.12 7.68
C TRP A 412 14.16 -15.64 6.28
N LEU A 413 15.10 -15.51 5.37
CA LEU A 413 14.99 -15.91 3.96
C LEU A 413 16.19 -16.76 3.54
N THR A 414 15.93 -18.01 3.17
CA THR A 414 16.98 -18.92 2.65
C THR A 414 17.26 -18.66 1.18
N GLY A 415 18.39 -19.13 0.69
CA GLY A 415 18.74 -19.08 -0.74
C GLY A 415 17.75 -19.82 -1.65
N SER A 416 17.02 -20.81 -1.12
CA SER A 416 15.97 -21.56 -1.85
C SER A 416 14.60 -20.87 -1.89
N GLY A 417 14.47 -19.66 -1.31
CA GLY A 417 13.20 -18.91 -1.27
C GLY A 417 12.27 -19.32 -0.13
N ARG A 418 12.66 -20.27 0.75
CA ARG A 418 11.90 -20.52 1.99
C ARG A 418 12.08 -19.36 2.93
N HIS A 419 11.01 -18.94 3.56
CA HIS A 419 11.08 -17.85 4.54
C HIS A 419 10.24 -18.15 5.77
N TRP A 420 10.55 -17.45 6.84
CA TRP A 420 9.78 -17.35 8.07
C TRP A 420 9.70 -15.88 8.45
N ASN A 421 8.53 -15.45 8.87
CA ASN A 421 8.31 -14.11 9.40
C ASN A 421 7.62 -14.22 10.76
N LEU A 422 8.34 -13.85 11.82
CA LEU A 422 7.79 -13.75 13.17
C LEU A 422 7.40 -12.30 13.41
N LEU A 423 6.19 -12.08 13.92
CA LEU A 423 5.70 -10.77 14.31
C LEU A 423 5.11 -10.84 15.71
N VAL A 424 5.48 -9.91 16.56
CA VAL A 424 4.95 -9.73 17.92
C VAL A 424 4.49 -8.29 18.05
N ARG A 425 3.25 -8.08 18.49
CA ARG A 425 2.66 -6.73 18.62
C ARG A 425 1.97 -6.56 19.97
N ASP A 426 2.12 -5.37 20.56
CA ASP A 426 1.26 -4.80 21.59
C ASP A 426 0.45 -3.68 20.95
N VAL A 427 -0.88 -3.77 20.99
CA VAL A 427 -1.78 -2.88 20.27
C VAL A 427 -2.89 -2.41 21.19
N LYS A 428 -3.17 -1.12 21.14
CA LYS A 428 -4.33 -0.51 21.79
C LYS A 428 -5.20 0.11 20.72
N LEU A 429 -6.47 -0.28 20.68
CA LEU A 429 -7.44 0.20 19.70
C LEU A 429 -8.45 1.11 20.39
N ASN A 430 -8.92 2.16 19.69
CA ASN A 430 -9.98 3.07 20.14
C ASN A 430 -9.81 3.50 21.61
N ARG A 431 -8.63 3.97 22.00
CA ARG A 431 -8.17 4.20 23.38
C ARG A 431 -9.14 5.06 24.23
N ALA A 432 -9.80 6.03 23.60
CA ALA A 432 -10.77 6.90 24.25
C ALA A 432 -12.21 6.36 24.19
N GLY A 433 -12.50 5.35 23.37
CA GLY A 433 -13.84 4.80 23.18
C GLY A 433 -14.83 5.74 22.48
N ILE A 434 -14.33 6.75 21.76
CA ILE A 434 -15.15 7.79 21.11
C ILE A 434 -15.16 7.71 19.58
N ALA A 435 -14.28 6.90 18.99
CA ALA A 435 -14.24 6.69 17.54
C ALA A 435 -15.40 5.80 17.10
N THR A 436 -16.56 6.40 16.82
CA THR A 436 -17.83 5.70 16.52
C THR A 436 -17.84 4.95 15.20
N ALA A 437 -16.95 5.29 14.27
CA ALA A 437 -16.80 4.60 12.98
C ALA A 437 -15.55 3.73 12.92
N HIS A 438 -14.98 3.32 14.06
CA HIS A 438 -13.77 2.50 14.11
C HIS A 438 -13.99 1.13 13.47
N SER A 439 -13.05 0.69 12.62
CA SER A 439 -13.20 -0.53 11.80
C SER A 439 -13.03 -1.84 12.58
N LEU A 440 -12.48 -1.80 13.79
CA LEU A 440 -12.12 -2.99 14.58
C LEU A 440 -12.67 -2.99 16.01
N ALA A 441 -13.07 -1.83 16.57
CA ALA A 441 -13.37 -1.74 17.99
C ALA A 441 -14.41 -0.67 18.31
N ASP A 442 -15.52 -1.05 18.95
CA ASP A 442 -16.56 -0.11 19.41
C ASP A 442 -16.18 0.62 20.71
N GLY A 443 -15.14 0.17 21.37
CA GLY A 443 -14.61 0.72 22.61
C GLY A 443 -13.13 0.44 22.79
N PRO A 444 -12.52 0.74 23.95
CA PRO A 444 -11.11 0.47 24.20
C PRO A 444 -10.79 -1.02 24.22
N VAL A 445 -9.85 -1.44 23.39
CA VAL A 445 -9.37 -2.83 23.26
C VAL A 445 -7.86 -2.86 23.33
N ASN A 446 -7.29 -3.76 24.14
CA ASN A 446 -5.87 -4.07 24.15
C ASN A 446 -5.65 -5.46 23.56
N VAL A 447 -4.68 -5.58 22.67
CA VAL A 447 -4.35 -6.81 21.96
C VAL A 447 -2.85 -7.09 22.07
N ASN A 448 -2.49 -8.27 22.60
CA ASN A 448 -1.16 -8.82 22.45
C ASN A 448 -1.21 -9.89 21.37
N ASP A 449 -0.55 -9.68 20.25
CA ASP A 449 -0.61 -10.55 19.08
C ASP A 449 0.79 -11.10 18.77
N ILE A 450 0.85 -12.40 18.52
CA ILE A 450 2.04 -13.09 18.02
C ILE A 450 1.68 -13.94 16.81
N SER A 451 2.43 -13.82 15.74
CA SER A 451 2.22 -14.62 14.54
C SER A 451 3.53 -15.10 13.92
N LEU A 452 3.48 -16.26 13.27
CA LEU A 452 4.59 -16.86 12.54
C LEU A 452 4.10 -17.30 11.17
N ALA A 453 4.56 -16.62 10.13
CA ALA A 453 4.35 -17.02 8.76
C ALA A 453 5.50 -17.90 8.27
N HIS A 454 5.19 -18.91 7.46
CA HIS A 454 6.16 -19.74 6.76
C HIS A 454 5.74 -19.92 5.31
N GLY A 455 6.60 -19.47 4.38
CA GLY A 455 6.39 -19.64 2.96
C GLY A 455 7.44 -20.55 2.31
N ARG A 456 6.99 -21.35 1.34
CA ARG A 456 7.84 -22.29 0.63
C ARG A 456 7.44 -22.44 -0.84
N PRO A 457 8.35 -22.17 -1.79
CA PRO A 457 8.15 -22.54 -3.18
C PRO A 457 8.29 -24.07 -3.37
N LEU A 458 7.37 -24.66 -4.11
CA LEU A 458 7.31 -26.06 -4.47
C LEU A 458 7.18 -26.19 -6.00
N ALA A 459 7.44 -27.38 -6.54
CA ALA A 459 7.29 -27.64 -7.99
C ALA A 459 5.81 -27.49 -8.49
N TRP A 460 4.85 -27.61 -7.55
CA TRP A 460 3.43 -27.53 -7.82
C TRP A 460 2.77 -26.29 -7.18
N GLY A 461 3.54 -25.22 -7.02
CA GLY A 461 3.07 -23.91 -6.54
C GLY A 461 3.77 -23.45 -5.26
N ASN A 462 3.34 -22.30 -4.76
CA ASN A 462 3.81 -21.72 -3.52
C ASN A 462 2.82 -22.03 -2.39
N ILE A 463 3.34 -22.42 -1.24
CA ILE A 463 2.52 -22.60 -0.02
C ILE A 463 2.97 -21.58 1.02
N ALA A 464 2.01 -20.93 1.67
CA ALA A 464 2.21 -20.13 2.85
C ALA A 464 1.28 -20.63 3.98
N VAL A 465 1.84 -20.74 5.18
CA VAL A 465 1.11 -21.05 6.41
C VAL A 465 1.35 -19.91 7.38
N LEU A 466 0.30 -19.38 7.98
CA LEU A 466 0.38 -18.37 9.02
C LEU A 466 -0.30 -18.91 10.28
N LEU A 467 0.41 -18.94 11.38
CA LEU A 467 -0.08 -19.33 12.69
C LEU A 467 0.00 -18.13 13.62
N GLY A 468 -1.01 -17.90 14.44
CA GLY A 468 -1.00 -16.78 15.37
C GLY A 468 -1.83 -17.05 16.61
N TYR A 469 -1.57 -16.25 17.62
CA TYR A 469 -2.34 -16.19 18.85
C TYR A 469 -2.50 -14.73 19.25
N ALA A 470 -3.72 -14.33 19.57
CA ALA A 470 -4.04 -13.04 20.13
C ALA A 470 -4.62 -13.20 21.53
N ASP A 471 -4.17 -12.40 22.47
CA ASP A 471 -4.74 -12.20 23.80
C ASP A 471 -5.42 -10.84 23.81
N VAL A 472 -6.74 -10.83 23.94
CA VAL A 472 -7.57 -9.64 23.75
C VAL A 472 -8.27 -9.27 25.04
N ALA A 473 -7.94 -8.10 25.57
CA ALA A 473 -8.63 -7.50 26.71
C ALA A 473 -9.55 -6.38 26.22
N SER A 474 -10.86 -6.65 26.22
CA SER A 474 -11.89 -5.72 25.76
C SER A 474 -12.95 -5.50 26.81
N THR A 475 -13.62 -4.34 26.72
CA THR A 475 -14.82 -4.02 27.51
C THR A 475 -16.10 -4.10 26.69
N GLY A 476 -16.03 -4.46 25.41
CA GLY A 476 -17.11 -4.48 24.43
C GLY A 476 -17.26 -5.81 23.67
N THR A 477 -18.00 -5.79 22.56
CA THR A 477 -18.30 -6.93 21.66
C THR A 477 -17.57 -6.72 20.35
N GLU A 478 -16.29 -7.10 20.24
CA GLU A 478 -15.56 -6.62 19.08
C GLU A 478 -14.51 -7.58 18.53
N ARG A 479 -14.00 -7.25 17.36
CA ARG A 479 -12.79 -7.76 16.75
C ARG A 479 -11.59 -6.93 17.19
N PRO A 480 -10.40 -7.50 17.30
CA PRO A 480 -10.04 -8.90 17.02
C PRO A 480 -10.53 -9.87 18.11
N ASP A 481 -10.81 -11.10 17.71
CA ASP A 481 -11.17 -12.16 18.65
C ASP A 481 -9.95 -12.70 19.39
N ASP A 482 -10.18 -13.18 20.62
CA ASP A 482 -9.17 -13.84 21.44
C ASP A 482 -8.93 -15.27 20.94
N GLY A 483 -7.68 -15.71 20.90
CA GLY A 483 -7.36 -17.10 20.66
C GLY A 483 -6.38 -17.40 19.54
N PHE A 484 -6.37 -18.67 19.15
CA PHE A 484 -5.46 -19.22 18.15
C PHE A 484 -6.05 -19.12 16.75
N ARG A 485 -5.21 -18.71 15.79
CA ARG A 485 -5.54 -18.56 14.37
C ARG A 485 -4.57 -19.34 13.51
N ALA A 486 -5.08 -19.89 12.43
CA ALA A 486 -4.28 -20.57 11.43
C ALA A 486 -4.80 -20.29 10.03
N SER A 487 -3.91 -19.98 9.10
CA SER A 487 -4.27 -19.89 7.68
C SER A 487 -3.31 -20.68 6.82
N LEU A 488 -3.84 -21.09 5.66
CA LEU A 488 -3.12 -21.75 4.59
C LEU A 488 -3.45 -21.06 3.27
N THR A 489 -2.43 -20.69 2.52
CA THR A 489 -2.56 -20.18 1.16
C THR A 489 -1.74 -21.05 0.22
N TRP A 490 -2.35 -21.45 -0.90
CA TRP A 490 -1.69 -22.12 -2.00
C TRP A 490 -1.91 -21.35 -3.29
N ARG A 491 -0.80 -21.03 -3.97
CA ARG A 491 -0.82 -20.34 -5.26
C ARG A 491 -0.06 -21.13 -6.31
N TYR A 492 -0.68 -21.34 -7.44
CA TYR A 492 -0.12 -22.00 -8.61
C TYR A 492 -0.21 -21.10 -9.84
N GLU A 493 0.88 -21.01 -10.59
CA GLU A 493 0.98 -20.24 -11.83
C GLU A 493 1.16 -21.22 -13.00
N LEU A 494 0.21 -21.17 -13.93
CA LEU A 494 0.26 -21.90 -15.21
C LEU A 494 0.91 -20.96 -16.23
N ARG A 495 2.05 -21.39 -16.74
CA ARG A 495 2.85 -20.66 -17.73
C ARG A 495 3.05 -21.47 -18.98
#